data_b6f3f7822ac3dac78de60211386aabf0
#
_entry.id   b6f3f7822ac3dac78de60211386aabf0
#
_cell.length_a   1.000
_cell.length_b   1.000
_cell.length_c   1.000
_cell.angle_alpha   90.00
_cell.angle_beta   90.00
_cell.angle_gamma   90.00
#
_symmetry.space_group_name_H-M   'P 1'
#
loop_
_entity.id
_entity.type
_entity.pdbx_description
1 polymer ?
#
loop_
_entity_poly.entity_id
_entity_poly.type
_entity_poly.pdbx_seq_one_letter_code
_entity_poly.pdbx_strand_id
1 'polypeptide(L)'
;MTYAVKEIFYTLQGEGAQTGRAAVFCRFSGCNLWSGREEDRSRAVCQFCDTDFVGTGPDGGKFKSAEELADAIDRCWAGEGRDISEGVPSLRSASLSNGSTGLPKKYVVCTGGEPLLQVDEDLISELHRRGFEVAVETNGTRPAPLSLDWVCVSPKAGAPLVQTTGSELKLVYPQDNAPPEKFEQLAFRHFFLQPMDGPDTAANTERAIEYCLKHPRWRLSIQTHKLVGLR
;
A
#
# COMPACT_ATOMS: atom_id res chain seq x y z
N MET A 1 7.71 17.24 -11.13
CA MET A 1 6.75 17.45 -10.02
C MET A 1 7.50 17.33 -8.70
N THR A 2 7.05 17.93 -7.58
CA THR A 2 7.69 17.73 -6.27
C THR A 2 6.87 16.70 -5.48
N TYR A 3 7.53 15.70 -4.92
CA TYR A 3 6.89 14.63 -4.15
C TYR A 3 7.10 14.87 -2.66
N ALA A 4 6.03 14.78 -1.88
CA ALA A 4 6.08 14.84 -0.42
C ALA A 4 5.87 13.43 0.14
N VAL A 5 6.90 12.89 0.76
CA VAL A 5 6.93 11.52 1.26
C VAL A 5 7.05 11.54 2.78
N LYS A 6 6.15 10.83 3.44
CA LYS A 6 6.17 10.67 4.91
C LYS A 6 7.35 9.80 5.34
N GLU A 7 7.54 8.67 4.66
CA GLU A 7 8.57 7.69 4.98
C GLU A 7 8.86 6.75 3.81
N ILE A 8 10.08 6.22 3.76
CA ILE A 8 10.51 5.16 2.85
C ILE A 8 11.16 4.08 3.70
N PHE A 9 10.66 2.85 3.65
CA PHE A 9 11.20 1.75 4.44
C PHE A 9 11.08 0.41 3.72
N TYR A 10 11.98 -0.52 4.04
CA TYR A 10 11.97 -1.87 3.49
C TYR A 10 11.35 -2.84 4.49
N THR A 11 10.41 -3.63 4.03
CA THR A 11 9.70 -4.62 4.85
C THR A 11 9.10 -5.72 3.97
N LEU A 12 8.19 -6.51 4.52
CA LEU A 12 7.35 -7.44 3.77
C LEU A 12 5.97 -6.82 3.55
N GLN A 13 5.41 -6.99 2.34
CA GLN A 13 3.99 -6.70 2.13
C GLN A 13 3.16 -7.58 3.07
N GLY A 14 2.34 -6.95 3.90
CA GLY A 14 1.58 -7.63 4.96
C GLY A 14 0.13 -7.94 4.58
N GLU A 15 -0.34 -7.55 3.38
CA GLU A 15 -1.75 -7.57 3.00
C GLU A 15 -1.97 -8.03 1.56
N GLY A 16 -3.19 -8.55 1.29
CA GLY A 16 -3.62 -8.89 -0.06
C GLY A 16 -2.87 -10.04 -0.72
N ALA A 17 -2.87 -10.05 -2.04
CA ALA A 17 -2.29 -11.13 -2.84
C ALA A 17 -0.76 -11.17 -2.83
N GLN A 18 -0.11 -10.06 -2.48
CA GLN A 18 1.35 -9.94 -2.43
C GLN A 18 1.92 -10.15 -1.01
N THR A 19 1.11 -10.62 -0.06
CA THR A 19 1.54 -10.89 1.33
C THR A 19 2.78 -11.77 1.38
N GLY A 20 3.76 -11.37 2.20
CA GLY A 20 5.04 -12.04 2.38
C GLY A 20 6.13 -11.64 1.38
N ARG A 21 5.81 -10.85 0.36
CA ARG A 21 6.78 -10.37 -0.61
C ARG A 21 7.60 -9.20 -0.05
N ALA A 22 8.93 -9.29 -0.18
CA ALA A 22 9.84 -8.19 0.18
C ALA A 22 9.56 -6.96 -0.70
N ALA A 23 9.45 -5.79 -0.08
CA ALA A 23 9.11 -4.54 -0.75
C ALA A 23 9.72 -3.31 -0.07
N VAL A 24 9.93 -2.27 -0.84
CA VAL A 24 10.09 -0.92 -0.31
C VAL A 24 8.71 -0.27 -0.26
N PHE A 25 8.31 0.21 0.90
CA PHE A 25 7.12 1.03 1.04
C PHE A 25 7.49 2.51 0.93
N CYS A 26 6.86 3.21 0.00
CA CYS A 26 6.95 4.65 -0.16
C CYS A 26 5.61 5.26 0.25
N ARG A 27 5.56 5.82 1.46
CA ARG A 27 4.35 6.42 2.01
C ARG A 27 4.29 7.90 1.69
N PHE A 28 3.39 8.28 0.78
CA PHE A 28 3.16 9.67 0.41
C PHE A 28 2.38 10.42 1.48
N SER A 29 2.70 11.71 1.63
CA SER A 29 1.98 12.60 2.54
C SER A 29 0.69 13.13 1.91
N GLY A 30 -0.35 13.29 2.75
CA GLY A 30 -1.63 13.88 2.36
C GLY A 30 -2.64 12.87 1.82
N CYS A 31 -3.91 13.17 2.07
CA CYS A 31 -5.06 12.39 1.65
C CYS A 31 -6.22 13.31 1.29
N ASN A 32 -7.04 12.89 0.34
CA ASN A 32 -8.24 13.63 -0.05
C ASN A 32 -9.51 13.22 0.72
N LEU A 33 -9.43 12.21 1.61
CA LEU A 33 -10.57 11.71 2.40
C LEU A 33 -10.49 12.08 3.88
N TRP A 34 -9.32 12.46 4.35
CA TRP A 34 -9.09 12.90 5.73
C TRP A 34 -7.84 13.80 5.78
N SER A 35 -7.87 14.81 6.66
CA SER A 35 -6.74 15.71 6.90
C SER A 35 -5.55 15.04 7.61
N GLY A 36 -5.79 13.90 8.25
CA GLY A 36 -4.84 13.23 9.13
C GLY A 36 -4.80 13.79 10.55
N ARG A 37 -5.64 14.78 10.86
CA ARG A 37 -5.72 15.39 12.19
C ARG A 37 -6.88 14.79 12.95
N GLU A 38 -6.65 14.38 14.20
CA GLU A 38 -7.67 13.73 15.02
C GLU A 38 -8.89 14.62 15.26
N GLU A 39 -8.71 15.94 15.38
CA GLU A 39 -9.79 16.92 15.52
C GLU A 39 -10.78 16.93 14.35
N ASP A 40 -10.34 16.48 13.17
CA ASP A 40 -11.15 16.42 11.95
C ASP A 40 -11.77 15.03 11.70
N ARG A 41 -11.41 14.01 12.48
CA ARG A 41 -11.81 12.62 12.24
C ARG A 41 -13.32 12.42 12.13
N SER A 42 -14.09 13.07 13.00
CA SER A 42 -15.56 12.94 13.02
C SER A 42 -16.23 13.46 11.73
N ARG A 43 -15.54 14.33 10.98
CA ARG A 43 -16.02 14.90 9.71
C ARG A 43 -15.35 14.27 8.50
N ALA A 44 -14.38 13.37 8.71
CA ALA A 44 -13.66 12.69 7.64
C ALA A 44 -14.57 11.70 6.92
N VAL A 45 -14.35 11.51 5.62
CA VAL A 45 -14.97 10.41 4.86
C VAL A 45 -14.40 9.07 5.34
N CYS A 46 -13.09 8.98 5.56
CA CYS A 46 -12.42 7.81 6.11
C CYS A 46 -12.14 8.00 7.60
N GLN A 47 -13.06 7.56 8.47
CA GLN A 47 -12.96 7.75 9.92
C GLN A 47 -12.13 6.67 10.64
N PHE A 48 -11.89 5.54 10.01
CA PHE A 48 -11.16 4.38 10.57
C PHE A 48 -9.69 4.29 10.10
N CYS A 49 -9.15 5.37 9.53
CA CYS A 49 -7.77 5.37 9.07
C CYS A 49 -6.79 5.25 10.24
N ASP A 50 -5.90 4.26 10.18
CA ASP A 50 -4.85 3.97 11.16
C ASP A 50 -3.45 4.42 10.70
N THR A 51 -3.38 5.10 9.55
CA THR A 51 -2.12 5.50 8.92
C THR A 51 -1.73 6.94 9.26
N ASP A 52 -0.50 7.14 9.74
CA ASP A 52 0.10 8.46 9.85
C ASP A 52 0.73 8.86 8.48
N PHE A 53 0.14 9.83 7.83
CA PHE A 53 0.58 10.40 6.56
C PHE A 53 0.78 11.92 6.61
N VAL A 54 0.79 12.51 7.81
CA VAL A 54 0.90 13.96 7.98
C VAL A 54 2.36 14.39 7.94
N GLY A 55 2.67 15.35 7.08
CA GLY A 55 4.02 15.90 6.94
C GLY A 55 5.04 14.92 6.40
N THR A 56 6.31 15.24 6.58
CA THR A 56 7.45 14.39 6.20
C THR A 56 8.16 13.93 7.47
N GLY A 57 8.34 12.61 7.61
CA GLY A 57 9.08 12.01 8.74
C GLY A 57 10.59 12.01 8.50
N PRO A 58 11.37 11.49 9.47
CA PRO A 58 12.83 11.40 9.35
C PRO A 58 13.29 10.49 8.20
N ASP A 59 12.51 9.44 7.91
CA ASP A 59 12.77 8.49 6.82
C ASP A 59 12.10 8.91 5.50
N GLY A 60 11.60 10.15 5.42
CA GLY A 60 10.92 10.73 4.27
C GLY A 60 11.54 12.05 3.82
N GLY A 61 10.74 12.87 3.15
CA GLY A 61 11.24 14.17 2.68
C GLY A 61 10.41 14.78 1.56
N LYS A 62 10.94 15.88 1.03
CA LYS A 62 10.44 16.50 -0.19
C LYS A 62 11.46 16.28 -1.30
N PHE A 63 11.05 15.57 -2.35
CA PHE A 63 11.87 15.24 -3.50
C PHE A 63 11.47 16.12 -4.68
N LYS A 64 12.46 16.76 -5.32
CA LYS A 64 12.22 17.76 -6.37
C LYS A 64 11.96 17.14 -7.73
N SER A 65 12.32 15.87 -7.93
CA SER A 65 12.14 15.14 -9.18
C SER A 65 11.79 13.67 -8.95
N ALA A 66 11.29 13.01 -9.97
CA ALA A 66 11.06 11.56 -10.00
C ALA A 66 12.37 10.77 -9.81
N GLU A 67 13.45 11.24 -10.43
CA GLU A 67 14.79 10.66 -10.31
C GLU A 67 15.27 10.66 -8.86
N GLU A 68 15.16 11.81 -8.17
CA GLU A 68 15.58 11.97 -6.76
C GLU A 68 14.82 11.02 -5.83
N LEU A 69 13.49 10.87 -6.03
CA LEU A 69 12.67 9.94 -5.24
C LEU A 69 13.01 8.49 -5.58
N ALA A 70 13.13 8.16 -6.85
CA ALA A 70 13.46 6.81 -7.27
C ALA A 70 14.85 6.36 -6.78
N ASP A 71 15.83 7.28 -6.71
CA ASP A 71 17.14 7.03 -6.11
C ASP A 71 17.05 6.74 -4.61
N ALA A 72 16.20 7.45 -3.87
CA ALA A 72 15.98 7.21 -2.46
C ALA A 72 15.35 5.83 -2.22
N ILE A 73 14.37 5.45 -3.05
CA ILE A 73 13.74 4.12 -3.00
C ILE A 73 14.76 3.02 -3.32
N ASP A 74 15.63 3.23 -4.32
CA ASP A 74 16.65 2.24 -4.70
C ASP A 74 17.72 2.05 -3.63
N ARG A 75 18.19 3.13 -3.00
CA ARG A 75 19.08 3.04 -1.82
C ARG A 75 18.43 2.29 -0.66
N CYS A 76 17.14 2.52 -0.39
CA CYS A 76 16.40 1.80 0.63
C CYS A 76 16.34 0.29 0.31
N TRP A 77 16.11 -0.09 -0.93
CA TRP A 77 16.16 -1.49 -1.37
C TRP A 77 17.56 -2.09 -1.18
N ALA A 78 18.61 -1.35 -1.54
CA ALA A 78 20.01 -1.78 -1.37
C ALA A 78 20.46 -1.92 0.09
N GLY A 79 19.67 -1.40 1.05
CA GLY A 79 19.99 -1.46 2.48
C GLY A 79 20.90 -0.33 2.97
N GLU A 80 21.07 0.72 2.17
CA GLU A 80 21.81 1.89 2.58
C GLU A 80 21.02 2.67 3.65
N GLY A 81 21.68 2.97 4.79
CA GLY A 81 21.06 3.70 5.91
C GLY A 81 20.28 2.83 6.90
N ARG A 82 20.32 1.50 6.80
CA ARG A 82 19.75 0.62 7.83
C ARG A 82 20.66 0.55 9.05
N ASP A 83 20.16 0.99 10.18
CA ASP A 83 20.78 0.65 11.46
C ASP A 83 20.44 -0.82 11.77
N ILE A 84 21.47 -1.68 11.69
CA ILE A 84 21.34 -3.14 11.87
C ILE A 84 21.20 -3.51 13.37
N SER A 85 21.06 -2.54 14.25
CA SER A 85 20.99 -2.75 15.70
C SER A 85 19.64 -3.30 16.20
N GLU A 86 18.58 -3.28 15.39
CA GLU A 86 17.27 -3.78 15.76
C GLU A 86 16.89 -5.07 15.03
N GLY A 87 17.56 -6.17 15.32
CA GLY A 87 17.03 -7.54 15.25
C GLY A 87 16.64 -8.15 13.90
N VAL A 88 16.79 -7.46 12.78
CA VAL A 88 16.59 -8.06 11.45
C VAL A 88 17.93 -8.55 10.91
N PRO A 89 18.06 -9.85 10.56
CA PRO A 89 19.31 -10.35 10.00
C PRO A 89 19.71 -9.53 8.78
N SER A 90 20.95 -8.97 8.80
CA SER A 90 21.55 -8.35 7.63
C SER A 90 21.56 -9.38 6.50
N LEU A 91 20.64 -9.24 5.57
CA LEU A 91 20.81 -9.83 4.25
C LEU A 91 21.95 -9.04 3.61
N ARG A 92 23.20 -9.46 3.89
CA ARG A 92 24.37 -9.00 3.15
C ARG A 92 23.99 -9.12 1.68
N SER A 93 24.24 -8.07 0.92
CA SER A 93 24.14 -8.08 -0.52
C SER A 93 24.86 -9.35 -1.03
N ALA A 94 24.11 -10.39 -1.33
CA ALA A 94 24.60 -11.37 -2.24
C ALA A 94 24.79 -10.57 -3.53
N SER A 95 26.03 -10.28 -3.87
CA SER A 95 26.39 -9.81 -5.19
C SER A 95 26.01 -10.92 -6.15
N LEU A 96 24.76 -10.86 -6.60
CA LEU A 96 24.22 -11.79 -7.59
C LEU A 96 24.85 -11.37 -8.91
N SER A 97 25.93 -12.07 -9.25
CA SER A 97 26.58 -12.00 -10.55
C SER A 97 25.53 -12.12 -11.66
N ASN A 98 25.65 -11.25 -12.67
CA ASN A 98 24.89 -11.21 -13.90
C ASN A 98 24.81 -12.57 -14.59
N GLY A 99 23.83 -13.38 -14.23
CA GLY A 99 23.42 -14.59 -14.91
C GLY A 99 21.90 -14.53 -15.06
N SER A 100 21.42 -14.28 -16.25
CA SER A 100 20.03 -14.30 -16.65
C SER A 100 19.35 -15.58 -16.18
N THR A 101 18.43 -15.51 -15.25
CA THR A 101 17.18 -16.28 -15.12
C THR A 101 16.68 -16.23 -13.67
N GLY A 102 15.55 -15.54 -13.44
CA GLY A 102 14.70 -15.85 -12.29
C GLY A 102 14.94 -15.11 -10.98
N LEU A 103 15.72 -14.03 -10.92
CA LEU A 103 15.78 -13.20 -9.71
C LEU A 103 14.44 -12.47 -9.51
N PRO A 104 13.92 -12.46 -8.27
CA PRO A 104 12.70 -11.69 -7.98
C PRO A 104 12.95 -10.21 -8.32
N LYS A 105 12.04 -9.62 -9.10
CA LYS A 105 12.10 -8.18 -9.40
C LYS A 105 12.04 -7.39 -8.10
N LYS A 106 12.76 -6.28 -8.03
CA LYS A 106 12.59 -5.29 -6.96
C LYS A 106 11.12 -4.88 -6.93
N TYR A 107 10.59 -4.64 -5.73
CA TYR A 107 9.18 -4.30 -5.59
C TYR A 107 9.03 -3.06 -4.72
N VAL A 108 8.26 -2.10 -5.20
CA VAL A 108 7.90 -0.90 -4.44
C VAL A 108 6.39 -0.78 -4.35
N VAL A 109 5.91 -0.45 -3.15
CA VAL A 109 4.51 -0.17 -2.87
C VAL A 109 4.35 1.31 -2.57
N CYS A 110 3.77 2.04 -3.51
CA CYS A 110 3.36 3.42 -3.32
C CYS A 110 2.05 3.45 -2.53
N THR A 111 2.12 3.95 -1.32
CA THR A 111 1.00 4.00 -0.36
C THR A 111 0.95 5.37 0.33
N GLY A 112 0.26 5.49 1.44
CA GLY A 112 0.27 6.71 2.26
C GLY A 112 -1.11 7.14 2.67
N GLY A 113 -1.40 8.45 2.58
CA GLY A 113 -2.76 8.97 2.58
C GLY A 113 -3.46 8.54 1.29
N GLU A 114 -3.24 9.29 0.21
CA GLU A 114 -3.66 8.88 -1.13
C GLU A 114 -2.50 9.09 -2.13
N PRO A 115 -1.81 8.03 -2.54
CA PRO A 115 -0.63 8.13 -3.39
C PRO A 115 -0.94 8.70 -4.79
N LEU A 116 -2.14 8.46 -5.34
CA LEU A 116 -2.52 8.98 -6.67
C LEU A 116 -2.74 10.49 -6.72
N LEU A 117 -2.54 11.20 -5.62
CA LEU A 117 -2.39 12.65 -5.63
C LEU A 117 -1.02 13.08 -6.18
N GLN A 118 -0.02 12.19 -6.14
CA GLN A 118 1.38 12.52 -6.44
C GLN A 118 2.06 11.54 -7.40
N VAL A 119 1.70 10.24 -7.38
CA VAL A 119 2.28 9.23 -8.28
C VAL A 119 1.89 9.56 -9.72
N ASP A 120 2.91 9.73 -10.56
CA ASP A 120 2.79 10.07 -11.99
C ASP A 120 3.63 9.13 -12.86
N GLU A 121 3.48 9.25 -14.18
CA GLU A 121 4.19 8.44 -15.17
C GLU A 121 5.71 8.64 -15.12
N ASP A 122 6.18 9.83 -14.74
CA ASP A 122 7.62 10.13 -14.64
C ASP A 122 8.25 9.28 -13.51
N LEU A 123 7.59 9.22 -12.34
CA LEU A 123 8.07 8.40 -11.22
C LEU A 123 8.04 6.90 -11.56
N ILE A 124 6.96 6.43 -12.16
CA ILE A 124 6.83 5.02 -12.53
C ILE A 124 7.93 4.63 -13.53
N SER A 125 8.16 5.46 -14.54
CA SER A 125 9.21 5.25 -15.55
C SER A 125 10.61 5.19 -14.92
N GLU A 126 10.90 6.07 -13.96
CA GLU A 126 12.18 6.08 -13.25
C GLU A 126 12.38 4.84 -12.37
N LEU A 127 11.32 4.36 -11.73
CA LEU A 127 11.34 3.13 -10.95
C LEU A 127 11.51 1.88 -11.85
N HIS A 128 10.81 1.81 -12.98
CA HIS A 128 10.98 0.75 -13.97
C HIS A 128 12.42 0.71 -14.51
N ARG A 129 13.02 1.86 -14.79
CA ARG A 129 14.42 1.95 -15.25
C ARG A 129 15.41 1.38 -14.23
N ARG A 130 15.08 1.41 -12.94
CA ARG A 130 15.86 0.79 -11.84
C ARG A 130 15.49 -0.67 -11.56
N GLY A 131 14.58 -1.25 -12.36
CA GLY A 131 14.17 -2.65 -12.27
C GLY A 131 13.11 -2.94 -11.21
N PHE A 132 12.39 -1.93 -10.74
CA PHE A 132 11.27 -2.13 -9.85
C PHE A 132 10.00 -2.52 -10.60
N GLU A 133 9.23 -3.41 -10.02
CA GLU A 133 7.80 -3.56 -10.24
C GLU A 133 7.09 -2.59 -9.29
N VAL A 134 6.18 -1.77 -9.84
CA VAL A 134 5.57 -0.65 -9.11
C VAL A 134 4.12 -0.96 -8.80
N ALA A 135 3.80 -0.99 -7.50
CA ALA A 135 2.45 -1.14 -6.99
C ALA A 135 1.91 0.14 -6.39
N VAL A 136 0.58 0.27 -6.39
CA VAL A 136 -0.13 1.31 -5.66
C VAL A 136 -1.19 0.71 -4.75
N GLU A 137 -1.31 1.26 -3.53
CA GLU A 137 -2.45 1.08 -2.65
C GLU A 137 -3.23 2.39 -2.56
N THR A 138 -4.42 2.43 -3.16
CA THR A 138 -5.24 3.63 -3.34
C THR A 138 -6.64 3.47 -2.77
N ASN A 139 -7.25 4.57 -2.36
CA ASN A 139 -8.67 4.60 -2.00
C ASN A 139 -9.62 4.55 -3.22
N GLY A 140 -9.08 4.61 -4.44
CA GLY A 140 -9.81 4.48 -5.69
C GLY A 140 -10.59 5.71 -6.13
N THR A 141 -10.40 6.86 -5.49
CA THR A 141 -11.10 8.11 -5.86
C THR A 141 -10.49 8.82 -7.07
N ARG A 142 -9.36 8.34 -7.57
CA ARG A 142 -8.64 8.87 -8.73
C ARG A 142 -8.27 7.74 -9.69
N PRO A 143 -8.17 8.03 -11.00
CA PRO A 143 -7.68 7.03 -11.95
C PRO A 143 -6.20 6.73 -11.70
N ALA A 144 -5.82 5.47 -11.78
CA ALA A 144 -4.45 5.01 -11.69
C ALA A 144 -3.74 5.13 -13.05
N PRO A 145 -2.46 5.56 -13.09
CA PRO A 145 -1.62 5.46 -14.28
C PRO A 145 -1.61 4.05 -14.87
N LEU A 146 -1.63 3.94 -16.19
CA LEU A 146 -1.69 2.65 -16.87
C LEU A 146 -0.39 1.85 -16.81
N SER A 147 0.71 2.51 -16.55
CA SER A 147 2.04 1.91 -16.42
C SER A 147 2.29 1.21 -15.08
N LEU A 148 1.38 1.30 -14.11
CA LEU A 148 1.48 0.57 -12.85
C LEU A 148 1.37 -0.95 -13.07
N ASP A 149 2.27 -1.71 -12.44
CA ASP A 149 2.29 -3.18 -12.52
C ASP A 149 1.23 -3.82 -11.62
N TRP A 150 0.92 -3.18 -10.49
CA TRP A 150 -0.05 -3.68 -9.52
C TRP A 150 -0.91 -2.54 -8.95
N VAL A 151 -2.22 -2.67 -9.09
CA VAL A 151 -3.19 -1.71 -8.55
C VAL A 151 -4.06 -2.40 -7.52
N CYS A 152 -3.87 -2.03 -6.24
CA CYS A 152 -4.73 -2.41 -5.13
C CYS A 152 -5.67 -1.25 -4.80
N VAL A 153 -6.97 -1.48 -4.91
CA VAL A 153 -7.99 -0.50 -4.59
C VAL A 153 -8.68 -0.87 -3.29
N SER A 154 -8.69 0.06 -2.34
CA SER A 154 -9.39 -0.07 -1.06
C SER A 154 -10.55 0.93 -0.96
N PRO A 155 -11.76 0.61 -1.45
CA PRO A 155 -12.89 1.53 -1.46
C PRO A 155 -13.26 2.00 -0.05
N LYS A 156 -13.68 3.25 0.06
CA LYS A 156 -14.14 3.84 1.31
C LYS A 156 -15.61 4.23 1.19
N ALA A 157 -16.42 3.83 2.15
CA ALA A 157 -17.82 4.23 2.22
C ALA A 157 -17.95 5.76 2.19
N GLY A 158 -18.89 6.27 1.39
CA GLY A 158 -19.10 7.72 1.24
C GLY A 158 -18.15 8.42 0.25
N ALA A 159 -17.11 7.74 -0.25
CA ALA A 159 -16.25 8.27 -1.31
C ALA A 159 -16.69 7.80 -2.72
N PRO A 160 -16.49 8.61 -3.77
CA PRO A 160 -16.70 8.15 -5.14
C PRO A 160 -15.64 7.13 -5.52
N LEU A 161 -16.03 6.00 -6.09
CA LEU A 161 -15.11 5.01 -6.65
C LEU A 161 -14.94 5.28 -8.14
N VAL A 162 -13.79 5.84 -8.51
CA VAL A 162 -13.40 6.16 -9.90
C VAL A 162 -12.60 5.02 -10.52
N GLN A 163 -11.66 4.44 -9.75
CA GLN A 163 -10.85 3.30 -10.18
C GLN A 163 -11.63 2.00 -9.96
N THR A 164 -12.30 1.52 -11.01
CA THR A 164 -13.18 0.33 -10.95
C THR A 164 -12.54 -0.94 -11.49
N THR A 165 -11.27 -0.87 -11.84
CA THR A 165 -10.48 -2.00 -12.38
C THR A 165 -9.13 -2.06 -11.70
N GLY A 166 -8.49 -3.23 -11.66
CA GLY A 166 -7.16 -3.36 -11.07
C GLY A 166 -6.76 -4.80 -10.79
N SER A 167 -5.65 -4.94 -10.07
CA SER A 167 -5.13 -6.25 -9.69
C SER A 167 -5.93 -6.85 -8.53
N GLU A 168 -6.21 -6.03 -7.50
CA GLU A 168 -7.02 -6.47 -6.36
C GLU A 168 -7.90 -5.33 -5.80
N LEU A 169 -9.06 -5.74 -5.31
CA LEU A 169 -9.93 -4.92 -4.47
C LEU A 169 -9.83 -5.45 -3.05
N LYS A 170 -9.40 -4.60 -2.11
CA LYS A 170 -9.22 -4.92 -0.70
C LYS A 170 -10.15 -4.05 0.14
N LEU A 171 -11.30 -4.62 0.51
CA LEU A 171 -12.33 -3.92 1.27
C LEU A 171 -12.08 -4.07 2.76
N VAL A 172 -11.90 -2.96 3.47
CA VAL A 172 -11.93 -2.96 4.94
C VAL A 172 -13.34 -3.31 5.39
N TYR A 173 -13.49 -4.31 6.29
CA TYR A 173 -14.79 -4.88 6.62
C TYR A 173 -14.96 -5.06 8.14
N PRO A 174 -16.16 -4.73 8.67
CA PRO A 174 -17.30 -4.13 7.98
C PRO A 174 -17.15 -2.61 7.77
N GLN A 175 -17.82 -2.08 6.75
CA GLN A 175 -18.04 -0.65 6.55
C GLN A 175 -19.52 -0.41 6.32
N ASP A 176 -20.10 0.54 7.04
CA ASP A 176 -21.47 0.98 6.80
C ASP A 176 -21.61 1.52 5.37
N ASN A 177 -22.69 1.12 4.69
CA ASN A 177 -22.99 1.53 3.31
C ASN A 177 -21.99 1.06 2.22
N ALA A 178 -21.06 0.17 2.56
CA ALA A 178 -20.14 -0.46 1.60
C ALA A 178 -20.12 -1.99 1.74
N PRO A 179 -21.26 -2.68 1.57
CA PRO A 179 -21.29 -4.14 1.61
C PRO A 179 -20.51 -4.73 0.44
N PRO A 180 -19.86 -5.91 0.62
CA PRO A 180 -19.01 -6.51 -0.41
C PRO A 180 -19.70 -6.76 -1.75
N GLU A 181 -21.00 -7.09 -1.75
CA GLU A 181 -21.81 -7.34 -2.94
C GLU A 181 -21.83 -6.16 -3.92
N LYS A 182 -21.68 -4.94 -3.39
CA LYS A 182 -21.61 -3.72 -4.20
C LYS A 182 -20.43 -3.70 -5.18
N PHE A 183 -19.38 -4.46 -4.87
CA PHE A 183 -18.11 -4.44 -5.60
C PHE A 183 -17.89 -5.70 -6.45
N GLU A 184 -18.70 -6.73 -6.32
CA GLU A 184 -18.49 -8.04 -6.96
C GLU A 184 -18.49 -8.02 -8.48
N GLN A 185 -19.17 -7.05 -9.11
CA GLN A 185 -19.23 -6.91 -10.56
C GLN A 185 -18.08 -6.08 -11.15
N LEU A 186 -17.19 -5.56 -10.29
CA LEU A 186 -16.05 -4.76 -10.76
C LEU A 186 -14.96 -5.65 -11.35
N ALA A 187 -14.14 -5.05 -12.24
CA ALA A 187 -13.12 -5.77 -13.00
C ALA A 187 -11.79 -5.86 -12.24
N PHE A 188 -11.80 -6.57 -11.11
CA PHE A 188 -10.60 -6.90 -10.35
C PHE A 188 -10.27 -8.38 -10.46
N ARG A 189 -8.96 -8.72 -10.45
CA ARG A 189 -8.50 -10.11 -10.47
C ARG A 189 -8.74 -10.82 -9.13
N HIS A 190 -8.54 -10.09 -8.03
CA HIS A 190 -8.65 -10.60 -6.67
C HIS A 190 -9.57 -9.72 -5.83
N PHE A 191 -10.31 -10.35 -4.91
CA PHE A 191 -11.19 -9.67 -3.95
C PHE A 191 -10.82 -10.10 -2.55
N PHE A 192 -10.54 -9.12 -1.68
CA PHE A 192 -10.17 -9.35 -0.28
C PHE A 192 -11.07 -8.59 0.68
N LEU A 193 -11.44 -9.26 1.77
CA LEU A 193 -11.96 -8.62 2.96
C LEU A 193 -10.84 -8.51 3.99
N GLN A 194 -10.59 -7.31 4.45
CA GLN A 194 -9.65 -7.03 5.51
C GLN A 194 -10.40 -6.58 6.74
N PRO A 195 -10.35 -7.33 7.86
CA PRO A 195 -11.00 -6.92 9.10
C PRO A 195 -10.63 -5.49 9.48
N MET A 196 -11.63 -4.67 9.79
CA MET A 196 -11.37 -3.32 10.31
C MET A 196 -10.63 -3.42 11.64
N ASP A 197 -9.49 -2.75 11.74
CA ASP A 197 -8.69 -2.69 12.95
C ASP A 197 -9.33 -1.77 14.00
N GLY A 198 -9.04 -2.04 15.28
CA GLY A 198 -9.57 -1.28 16.41
C GLY A 198 -10.07 -2.18 17.53
N PRO A 199 -10.92 -1.65 18.43
CA PRO A 199 -11.42 -2.40 19.59
C PRO A 199 -12.17 -3.70 19.23
N ASP A 200 -12.81 -3.72 18.06
CA ASP A 200 -13.64 -4.83 17.58
C ASP A 200 -12.92 -5.76 16.60
N THR A 201 -11.58 -5.68 16.48
CA THR A 201 -10.80 -6.45 15.48
C THR A 201 -11.10 -7.94 15.50
N ALA A 202 -11.24 -8.56 16.67
CA ALA A 202 -11.56 -9.98 16.78
C ALA A 202 -12.93 -10.31 16.18
N ALA A 203 -13.97 -9.56 16.54
CA ALA A 203 -15.33 -9.76 16.01
C ALA A 203 -15.39 -9.44 14.50
N ASN A 204 -14.67 -8.43 14.04
CA ASN A 204 -14.57 -8.10 12.62
C ASN A 204 -13.87 -9.21 11.82
N THR A 205 -12.87 -9.85 12.43
CA THR A 205 -12.17 -11.00 11.82
C THR A 205 -13.10 -12.18 11.67
N GLU A 206 -13.86 -12.52 12.71
CA GLU A 206 -14.86 -13.61 12.64
C GLU A 206 -15.90 -13.35 11.55
N ARG A 207 -16.43 -12.12 11.46
CA ARG A 207 -17.39 -11.72 10.42
C ARG A 207 -16.77 -11.83 9.01
N ALA A 208 -15.52 -11.41 8.83
CA ALA A 208 -14.83 -11.50 7.55
C ALA A 208 -14.61 -12.96 7.14
N ILE A 209 -14.21 -13.83 8.08
CA ILE A 209 -14.05 -15.27 7.85
C ILE A 209 -15.40 -15.88 7.44
N GLU A 210 -16.46 -15.62 8.21
CA GLU A 210 -17.80 -16.14 7.92
C GLU A 210 -18.27 -15.71 6.53
N TYR A 211 -18.06 -14.45 6.17
CA TYR A 211 -18.42 -13.95 4.84
C TYR A 211 -17.62 -14.66 3.74
N CYS A 212 -16.30 -14.77 3.86
CA CYS A 212 -15.46 -15.44 2.87
C CYS A 212 -15.83 -16.93 2.68
N LEU A 213 -16.20 -17.63 3.77
CA LEU A 213 -16.64 -19.03 3.68
C LEU A 213 -17.96 -19.19 2.89
N LYS A 214 -18.86 -18.20 2.98
CA LYS A 214 -20.13 -18.18 2.24
C LYS A 214 -19.99 -17.66 0.81
N HIS A 215 -18.95 -16.84 0.55
CA HIS A 215 -18.72 -16.15 -0.73
C HIS A 215 -17.29 -16.42 -1.24
N PRO A 216 -17.01 -17.56 -1.89
CA PRO A 216 -15.65 -18.00 -2.26
C PRO A 216 -14.88 -17.08 -3.22
N ARG A 217 -15.53 -16.10 -3.83
CA ARG A 217 -14.87 -15.04 -4.60
C ARG A 217 -14.01 -14.14 -3.71
N TRP A 218 -14.43 -13.94 -2.47
CA TRP A 218 -13.73 -13.14 -1.48
C TRP A 218 -12.74 -14.00 -0.68
N ARG A 219 -11.59 -13.43 -0.43
CA ARG A 219 -10.51 -14.03 0.35
C ARG A 219 -10.24 -13.18 1.57
N LEU A 220 -9.86 -13.80 2.66
CA LEU A 220 -9.44 -13.07 3.85
C LEU A 220 -8.06 -12.46 3.64
N SER A 221 -7.91 -11.17 3.93
CA SER A 221 -6.62 -10.49 4.07
C SER A 221 -6.48 -10.06 5.52
N ILE A 222 -5.40 -10.48 6.17
CA ILE A 222 -5.05 -9.99 7.51
C ILE A 222 -3.82 -9.10 7.41
N GLN A 223 -3.65 -8.21 8.38
CA GLN A 223 -2.48 -7.34 8.48
C GLN A 223 -1.33 -8.13 9.13
N THR A 224 -0.67 -9.00 8.37
CA THR A 224 0.35 -9.93 8.88
C THR A 224 1.52 -9.20 9.51
N HIS A 225 1.89 -8.01 9.00
CA HIS A 225 2.93 -7.16 9.58
C HIS A 225 2.65 -6.82 11.05
N LYS A 226 1.39 -6.54 11.42
CA LYS A 226 1.00 -6.29 12.83
C LYS A 226 1.14 -7.54 13.71
N LEU A 227 0.86 -8.74 13.15
CA LEU A 227 0.94 -10.00 13.89
C LEU A 227 2.38 -10.41 14.21
N VAL A 228 3.32 -10.10 13.31
CA VAL A 228 4.73 -10.48 13.44
C VAL A 228 5.63 -9.33 13.89
N GLY A 229 5.05 -8.16 14.21
CA GLY A 229 5.77 -7.00 14.71
C GLY A 229 6.68 -6.32 13.68
N LEU A 230 6.34 -6.43 12.39
CA LEU A 230 7.00 -5.68 11.32
C LEU A 230 6.35 -4.31 11.15
N ARG A 231 7.18 -3.37 10.67
CA ARG A 231 6.72 -2.02 10.29
C ARG A 231 5.90 -2.08 9.02
#